data_0508f7f3ce3f61aee8a4aeef1a84b28d
#
_entry.id   0508f7f3ce3f61aee8a4aeef1a84b28d
#
_cell.length_a   1.000
_cell.length_b   1.000
_cell.length_c   1.000
_cell.angle_alpha   90.00
_cell.angle_beta   90.00
_cell.angle_gamma   90.00
#
_symmetry.space_group_name_H-M   'P 1'
#
loop_
_entity.id
_entity.type
_entity.pdbx_description
1 polymer ?
#
loop_
_entity_poly.entity_id
_entity_poly.type
_entity_poly.pdbx_seq_one_letter_code
_entity_poly.pdbx_strand_id
1 'polypeptide(L)'
;MLDRIGVDQPEWSALTSMEDIHAFIDKVGFPVLVRPSYVLSGAAMNVCSNQEELERFLKLAANVSKKHPVVVSQFIEHAKEVEMDAVAQNGEIVAYAISEHIEYAGVHSGDATIQFPPQKLYVETVRRIKRISRQIAKELNISGPFNIQYLAKDNDIKVIECNLRASRSFPFVSKVLKINFIELATKVMLGLPVEKPNKNLFELDYVGIKASQFSFNRLQKADPVLGVDMASTGEVGCIGTDTSCAVLKAMLSVGYRIPEKSVLLSTGNAKQKADTLEAARMLQKKGYKPVSYTHLRAH
;
A
#
# COMPACT_ATOMS: atom_id res chain seq x y z
N MET A 1 11.90 12.96 14.38
CA MET A 1 10.58 13.15 15.01
C MET A 1 10.03 11.81 15.48
N LEU A 2 9.90 10.79 14.61
CA LEU A 2 9.34 9.48 14.98
C LEU A 2 10.07 8.84 16.17
N ASP A 3 11.40 8.82 16.16
CA ASP A 3 12.21 8.28 17.27
C ASP A 3 11.89 8.96 18.61
N ARG A 4 11.69 10.30 18.61
CA ARG A 4 11.33 11.05 19.81
C ARG A 4 9.99 10.65 20.42
N ILE A 5 9.03 10.27 19.60
CA ILE A 5 7.70 9.84 20.05
C ILE A 5 7.57 8.32 20.15
N GLY A 6 8.66 7.57 19.99
CA GLY A 6 8.69 6.11 20.10
C GLY A 6 7.89 5.38 19.03
N VAL A 7 7.92 5.89 17.80
CA VAL A 7 7.25 5.30 16.64
C VAL A 7 8.27 4.68 15.70
N ASP A 8 8.13 3.40 15.44
CA ASP A 8 9.04 2.64 14.61
C ASP A 8 8.90 2.97 13.12
N GLN A 9 10.03 2.92 12.44
CA GLN A 9 10.16 3.04 10.98
C GLN A 9 11.16 1.99 10.48
N PRO A 10 11.17 1.61 9.19
CA PRO A 10 12.25 0.78 8.66
C PRO A 10 13.60 1.42 8.93
N GLU A 11 14.63 0.63 9.17
CA GLU A 11 16.01 1.16 9.26
C GLU A 11 16.35 1.92 7.98
N TRP A 12 16.93 3.10 8.11
CA TRP A 12 17.26 3.93 6.97
C TRP A 12 18.51 4.78 7.24
N SER A 13 19.15 5.20 6.16
CA SER A 13 20.22 6.18 6.22
C SER A 13 20.24 7.08 4.99
N ALA A 14 20.57 8.34 5.20
CA ALA A 14 20.85 9.29 4.11
C ALA A 14 22.34 9.24 3.83
N LEU A 15 22.70 8.65 2.71
CA LEU A 15 24.07 8.25 2.42
C LEU A 15 24.66 9.09 1.29
N THR A 16 25.93 9.48 1.48
CA THR A 16 26.69 10.31 0.52
C THR A 16 27.95 9.63 0.01
N SER A 17 28.43 8.59 0.70
CA SER A 17 29.59 7.79 0.29
C SER A 17 29.22 6.33 0.07
N MET A 18 30.04 5.63 -0.74
CA MET A 18 29.86 4.18 -0.96
C MET A 18 30.25 3.37 0.29
N GLU A 19 31.20 3.84 1.06
CA GLU A 19 31.63 3.22 2.32
C GLU A 19 30.48 3.18 3.34
N ASP A 20 29.76 4.30 3.49
CA ASP A 20 28.59 4.37 4.39
C ASP A 20 27.46 3.46 3.91
N ILE A 21 27.27 3.34 2.57
CA ILE A 21 26.27 2.45 1.98
C ILE A 21 26.61 0.99 2.31
N HIS A 22 27.86 0.58 2.13
CA HIS A 22 28.27 -0.79 2.46
C HIS A 22 28.09 -1.09 3.96
N ALA A 23 28.52 -0.18 4.83
CA ALA A 23 28.32 -0.34 6.28
C ALA A 23 26.83 -0.45 6.66
N PHE A 24 25.97 0.30 5.99
CA PHE A 24 24.51 0.17 6.20
C PHE A 24 23.98 -1.18 5.72
N ILE A 25 24.43 -1.67 4.54
CA ILE A 25 24.03 -2.98 4.01
C ILE A 25 24.52 -4.11 4.91
N ASP A 26 25.72 -4.03 5.42
CA ASP A 26 26.27 -5.02 6.38
C ASP A 26 25.39 -5.11 7.65
N LYS A 27 24.80 -3.98 8.05
CA LYS A 27 23.88 -3.94 9.21
C LYS A 27 22.52 -4.53 8.91
N VAL A 28 21.88 -4.18 7.78
CA VAL A 28 20.46 -4.49 7.53
C VAL A 28 20.23 -5.66 6.57
N GLY A 29 21.22 -6.01 5.74
CA GLY A 29 21.12 -7.01 4.68
C GLY A 29 20.29 -6.55 3.47
N PHE A 30 20.20 -7.42 2.49
CA PHE A 30 19.28 -7.26 1.35
C PHE A 30 17.94 -7.97 1.61
N PRO A 31 16.85 -7.51 0.96
CA PRO A 31 16.74 -6.39 0.03
C PRO A 31 16.69 -5.01 0.70
N VAL A 32 17.08 -3.99 -0.05
CA VAL A 32 16.99 -2.58 0.37
C VAL A 32 16.24 -1.76 -0.68
N LEU A 33 15.64 -0.66 -0.22
CA LEU A 33 14.97 0.32 -1.07
C LEU A 33 15.86 1.55 -1.24
N VAL A 34 16.19 1.88 -2.48
CA VAL A 34 16.89 3.11 -2.86
C VAL A 34 15.88 4.17 -3.24
N ARG A 35 15.95 5.33 -2.61
CA ARG A 35 15.03 6.45 -2.84
C ARG A 35 15.80 7.75 -3.04
N PRO A 36 15.70 8.40 -4.22
CA PRO A 36 16.19 9.75 -4.39
C PRO A 36 15.43 10.73 -3.49
N SER A 37 16.11 11.73 -2.96
CA SER A 37 15.43 12.79 -2.20
C SER A 37 14.63 13.70 -3.12
N TYR A 38 13.50 14.22 -2.61
CA TYR A 38 12.63 15.17 -3.30
C TYR A 38 12.04 14.71 -4.64
N VAL A 39 11.78 13.41 -4.78
CA VAL A 39 11.00 12.87 -5.90
C VAL A 39 9.55 12.61 -5.49
N LEU A 40 8.64 12.65 -6.47
CA LEU A 40 7.21 12.40 -6.28
C LEU A 40 6.82 11.06 -6.89
N SER A 41 5.79 10.44 -6.32
CA SER A 41 5.14 9.22 -6.85
C SER A 41 6.08 8.03 -7.06
N GLY A 42 7.11 7.90 -6.24
CA GLY A 42 8.07 6.79 -6.32
C GLY A 42 9.06 6.88 -7.47
N ALA A 43 9.14 8.01 -8.19
CA ALA A 43 10.02 8.16 -9.34
C ALA A 43 11.47 7.80 -9.01
N ALA A 44 12.05 6.90 -9.81
CA ALA A 44 13.40 6.35 -9.64
C ALA A 44 13.65 5.65 -8.29
N MET A 45 12.59 5.29 -7.54
CA MET A 45 12.70 4.37 -6.41
C MET A 45 12.86 2.94 -6.95
N ASN A 46 13.75 2.16 -6.30
CA ASN A 46 13.97 0.78 -6.70
C ASN A 46 14.29 -0.10 -5.49
N VAL A 47 13.76 -1.32 -5.50
CA VAL A 47 14.15 -2.39 -4.58
C VAL A 47 15.35 -3.10 -5.16
N CYS A 48 16.41 -3.22 -4.36
CA CYS A 48 17.66 -3.87 -4.74
C CYS A 48 17.82 -5.15 -3.92
N SER A 49 17.97 -6.28 -4.62
CA SER A 49 18.12 -7.60 -4.00
C SER A 49 19.59 -8.03 -3.85
N ASN A 50 20.50 -7.30 -4.44
CA ASN A 50 21.94 -7.57 -4.43
C ASN A 50 22.77 -6.30 -4.68
N GLN A 51 24.07 -6.44 -4.52
CA GLN A 51 25.03 -5.34 -4.66
C GLN A 51 25.07 -4.73 -6.08
N GLU A 52 24.96 -5.56 -7.12
CA GLU A 52 25.00 -5.10 -8.51
C GLU A 52 23.79 -4.20 -8.84
N GLU A 53 22.60 -4.62 -8.40
CA GLU A 53 21.38 -3.81 -8.55
C GLU A 53 21.49 -2.50 -7.78
N LEU A 54 22.01 -2.55 -6.55
CA LEU A 54 22.19 -1.38 -5.72
C LEU A 54 23.08 -0.35 -6.41
N GLU A 55 24.26 -0.72 -6.90
CA GLU A 55 25.17 0.20 -7.60
C GLU A 55 24.56 0.79 -8.87
N ARG A 56 23.82 0.00 -9.63
CA ARG A 56 23.10 0.47 -10.81
C ARG A 56 22.06 1.52 -10.46
N PHE A 57 21.23 1.26 -9.45
CA PHE A 57 20.15 2.17 -9.07
C PHE A 57 20.63 3.40 -8.32
N LEU A 58 21.76 3.32 -7.58
CA LEU A 58 22.38 4.48 -6.98
C LEU A 58 22.87 5.48 -8.04
N LYS A 59 23.44 5.01 -9.15
CA LYS A 59 23.85 5.86 -10.28
C LYS A 59 22.63 6.57 -10.91
N LEU A 60 21.51 5.86 -11.05
CA LEU A 60 20.26 6.44 -11.57
C LEU A 60 19.69 7.49 -10.58
N ALA A 61 19.63 7.16 -9.30
CA ALA A 61 19.12 8.04 -8.25
C ALA A 61 19.97 9.33 -8.12
N ALA A 62 21.28 9.23 -8.19
CA ALA A 62 22.19 10.37 -8.17
C ALA A 62 22.00 11.30 -9.37
N ASN A 63 21.65 10.77 -10.55
CA ASN A 63 21.34 11.58 -11.73
C ASN A 63 20.05 12.37 -11.59
N VAL A 64 19.06 11.82 -10.88
CA VAL A 64 17.76 12.48 -10.63
C VAL A 64 17.88 13.53 -9.52
N SER A 65 18.67 13.27 -8.48
CA SER A 65 18.83 14.14 -7.31
C SER A 65 20.27 14.55 -7.08
N LYS A 66 20.80 15.40 -7.97
CA LYS A 66 22.23 15.83 -7.96
C LYS A 66 22.66 16.62 -6.73
N LYS A 67 21.74 17.25 -6.02
CA LYS A 67 22.04 18.18 -4.89
C LYS A 67 21.70 17.60 -3.52
N HIS A 68 21.08 16.43 -3.45
CA HIS A 68 20.57 15.88 -2.20
C HIS A 68 21.03 14.42 -2.03
N PRO A 69 21.20 13.96 -0.79
CA PRO A 69 21.61 12.58 -0.53
C PRO A 69 20.54 11.60 -1.03
N VAL A 70 20.99 10.41 -1.40
CA VAL A 70 20.10 9.28 -1.66
C VAL A 70 19.79 8.61 -0.33
N VAL A 71 18.52 8.30 -0.09
CA VAL A 71 18.09 7.54 1.08
C VAL A 71 18.07 6.07 0.73
N VAL A 72 18.72 5.26 1.54
CA VAL A 72 18.63 3.79 1.47
C VAL A 72 17.92 3.31 2.73
N SER A 73 16.94 2.46 2.58
CA SER A 73 16.19 1.88 3.69
C SER A 73 16.04 0.38 3.55
N GLN A 74 15.93 -0.31 4.70
CA GLN A 74 15.60 -1.73 4.73
C GLN A 74 14.26 -1.96 4.03
N PHE A 75 14.19 -2.94 3.13
CA PHE A 75 12.93 -3.39 2.52
C PHE A 75 12.40 -4.61 3.27
N ILE A 76 11.20 -4.51 3.82
CA ILE A 76 10.61 -5.58 4.65
C ILE A 76 9.72 -6.45 3.76
N GLU A 77 10.27 -7.56 3.32
CA GLU A 77 9.56 -8.51 2.45
C GLU A 77 8.35 -9.14 3.15
N HIS A 78 7.31 -9.38 2.35
CA HIS A 78 6.06 -10.01 2.78
C HIS A 78 5.32 -9.28 3.91
N ALA A 79 5.66 -8.02 4.16
CA ALA A 79 4.86 -7.17 5.01
C ALA A 79 3.55 -6.78 4.32
N LYS A 80 2.49 -6.63 5.09
CA LYS A 80 1.26 -5.99 4.61
C LYS A 80 1.44 -4.49 4.60
N GLU A 81 0.93 -3.85 3.57
CA GLU A 81 0.81 -2.41 3.56
C GLU A 81 -0.59 -2.00 4.02
N VAL A 82 -0.64 -1.02 4.89
CA VAL A 82 -1.87 -0.53 5.51
C VAL A 82 -1.86 0.98 5.45
N GLU A 83 -2.99 1.56 5.08
CA GLU A 83 -3.15 3.01 5.04
C GLU A 83 -4.15 3.48 6.09
N MET A 84 -3.91 4.66 6.63
CA MET A 84 -4.92 5.40 7.37
C MET A 84 -5.16 6.75 6.69
N ASP A 85 -6.36 6.91 6.14
CA ASP A 85 -6.88 8.20 5.72
C ASP A 85 -7.63 8.85 6.87
N ALA A 86 -7.32 10.09 7.19
CA ALA A 86 -7.91 10.73 8.36
C ALA A 86 -8.08 12.25 8.17
N VAL A 87 -8.96 12.81 9.00
CA VAL A 87 -9.11 14.24 9.21
C VAL A 87 -8.81 14.52 10.67
N ALA A 88 -7.95 15.49 10.94
CA ALA A 88 -7.65 15.94 12.28
C ALA A 88 -7.90 17.45 12.41
N GLN A 89 -8.16 17.90 13.65
CA GLN A 89 -8.28 19.30 14.04
C GLN A 89 -7.42 19.53 15.28
N ASN A 90 -6.46 20.44 15.18
CA ASN A 90 -5.52 20.77 16.26
C ASN A 90 -4.84 19.52 16.86
N GLY A 91 -4.42 18.59 16.00
CA GLY A 91 -3.78 17.35 16.41
C GLY A 91 -4.72 16.24 16.90
N GLU A 92 -6.02 16.49 16.99
CA GLU A 92 -7.01 15.51 17.40
C GLU A 92 -7.71 14.90 16.17
N ILE A 93 -7.71 13.56 16.06
CA ILE A 93 -8.37 12.88 14.94
C ILE A 93 -9.88 12.98 15.08
N VAL A 94 -10.53 13.58 14.10
CA VAL A 94 -11.99 13.75 13.99
C VAL A 94 -12.63 12.54 13.32
N ALA A 95 -12.09 12.13 12.19
CA ALA A 95 -12.54 10.96 11.43
C ALA A 95 -11.36 10.21 10.84
N TYR A 96 -11.48 8.89 10.69
CA TYR A 96 -10.45 8.06 10.08
C TYR A 96 -11.03 6.84 9.38
N ALA A 97 -10.28 6.32 8.42
CA ALA A 97 -10.50 5.03 7.77
C ALA A 97 -9.16 4.28 7.69
N ILE A 98 -9.14 3.02 8.11
CA ILE A 98 -7.98 2.14 7.95
C ILE A 98 -8.31 1.15 6.87
N SER A 99 -7.48 1.08 5.84
CA SER A 99 -7.58 0.15 4.71
C SER A 99 -6.30 -0.68 4.58
N GLU A 100 -6.42 -1.86 4.01
CA GLU A 100 -5.28 -2.73 3.73
C GLU A 100 -5.11 -2.96 2.23
N HIS A 101 -3.86 -3.13 1.79
CA HIS A 101 -3.57 -3.57 0.44
C HIS A 101 -3.77 -5.09 0.32
N ILE A 102 -4.32 -5.55 -0.80
CA ILE A 102 -4.41 -6.98 -1.11
C ILE A 102 -3.01 -7.51 -1.44
N GLU A 103 -2.21 -6.74 -2.17
CA GLU A 103 -0.83 -7.02 -2.47
C GLU A 103 0.05 -6.85 -1.21
N TYR A 104 1.22 -7.50 -1.21
CA TYR A 104 2.26 -7.21 -0.22
C TYR A 104 2.91 -5.85 -0.50
N ALA A 105 3.58 -5.31 0.51
CA ALA A 105 4.34 -4.07 0.40
C ALA A 105 5.36 -4.10 -0.75
N GLY A 106 5.54 -2.96 -1.39
CA GLY A 106 6.37 -2.80 -2.59
C GLY A 106 5.59 -2.45 -3.85
N VAL A 107 4.25 -2.36 -3.76
CA VAL A 107 3.39 -1.81 -4.80
C VAL A 107 2.93 -0.43 -4.37
N HIS A 108 3.12 0.58 -5.23
CA HIS A 108 2.69 1.95 -4.92
C HIS A 108 1.19 1.99 -4.58
N SER A 109 0.82 2.73 -3.54
CA SER A 109 -0.57 2.78 -3.05
C SER A 109 -1.61 3.23 -4.10
N GLY A 110 -1.17 4.06 -5.06
CA GLY A 110 -1.99 4.44 -6.23
C GLY A 110 -2.34 3.25 -7.13
N ASP A 111 -1.47 2.24 -7.21
CA ASP A 111 -1.59 1.07 -8.08
C ASP A 111 -2.17 -0.15 -7.36
N ALA A 112 -1.99 -0.22 -6.05
CA ALA A 112 -2.45 -1.33 -5.24
C ALA A 112 -3.98 -1.45 -5.21
N THR A 113 -4.44 -2.70 -5.05
CA THR A 113 -5.83 -3.02 -4.77
C THR A 113 -6.08 -2.80 -3.29
N ILE A 114 -6.92 -1.82 -2.95
CA ILE A 114 -7.20 -1.45 -1.57
C ILE A 114 -8.53 -2.02 -1.10
N GLN A 115 -8.52 -2.65 0.06
CA GLN A 115 -9.69 -3.22 0.73
C GLN A 115 -10.06 -2.41 1.97
N PHE A 116 -11.34 -2.07 2.09
CA PHE A 116 -11.90 -1.34 3.23
C PHE A 116 -13.28 -1.89 3.64
N PRO A 117 -13.56 -2.18 4.93
CA PRO A 117 -12.58 -2.20 6.04
C PRO A 117 -11.57 -3.33 5.90
N PRO A 118 -10.45 -3.30 6.63
CA PRO A 118 -9.44 -4.36 6.57
C PRO A 118 -10.04 -5.68 7.06
N GLN A 119 -9.76 -6.78 6.37
CA GLN A 119 -10.31 -8.11 6.65
C GLN A 119 -9.28 -9.09 7.22
N LYS A 120 -7.98 -8.82 6.97
CA LYS A 120 -6.88 -9.71 7.34
C LYS A 120 -5.92 -9.11 8.37
N LEU A 121 -6.28 -7.95 8.96
CA LEU A 121 -5.52 -7.36 10.05
C LEU A 121 -6.02 -7.87 11.40
N TYR A 122 -5.09 -8.13 12.30
CA TYR A 122 -5.44 -8.39 13.69
C TYR A 122 -6.01 -7.12 14.36
N VAL A 123 -6.91 -7.28 15.30
CA VAL A 123 -7.49 -6.16 16.07
C VAL A 123 -6.38 -5.35 16.77
N GLU A 124 -5.35 -6.03 17.26
CA GLU A 124 -4.20 -5.36 17.90
C GLU A 124 -3.41 -4.50 16.90
N THR A 125 -3.23 -4.96 15.67
CA THR A 125 -2.62 -4.16 14.59
C THR A 125 -3.40 -2.86 14.37
N VAL A 126 -4.72 -2.95 14.25
CA VAL A 126 -5.60 -1.79 14.08
C VAL A 126 -5.50 -0.83 15.28
N ARG A 127 -5.45 -1.36 16.51
CA ARG A 127 -5.29 -0.55 17.73
C ARG A 127 -3.96 0.20 17.75
N ARG A 128 -2.87 -0.47 17.38
CA ARG A 128 -1.53 0.14 17.30
C ARG A 128 -1.47 1.23 16.25
N ILE A 129 -1.98 0.97 15.05
CA ILE A 129 -2.07 1.98 13.98
C ILE A 129 -2.81 3.22 14.48
N LYS A 130 -3.97 3.04 15.11
CA LYS A 130 -4.73 4.16 15.70
C LYS A 130 -3.94 4.95 16.73
N ARG A 131 -3.19 4.26 17.60
CA ARG A 131 -2.35 4.91 18.63
C ARG A 131 -1.23 5.72 17.98
N ILE A 132 -0.49 5.11 17.04
CA ILE A 132 0.60 5.76 16.32
C ILE A 132 0.09 6.98 15.55
N SER A 133 -1.03 6.84 14.83
CA SER A 133 -1.62 7.95 14.08
C SER A 133 -1.99 9.13 14.98
N ARG A 134 -2.53 8.88 16.19
CA ARG A 134 -2.83 9.93 17.16
C ARG A 134 -1.57 10.64 17.66
N GLN A 135 -0.49 9.88 17.92
CA GLN A 135 0.80 10.45 18.33
C GLN A 135 1.36 11.36 17.25
N ILE A 136 1.34 10.91 15.99
CA ILE A 136 1.83 11.70 14.84
C ILE A 136 0.94 12.94 14.63
N ALA A 137 -0.38 12.78 14.63
CA ALA A 137 -1.30 13.90 14.44
C ALA A 137 -1.12 14.99 15.50
N LYS A 138 -0.93 14.58 16.76
CA LYS A 138 -0.67 15.49 17.89
C LYS A 138 0.68 16.17 17.77
N GLU A 139 1.73 15.41 17.49
CA GLU A 139 3.10 15.93 17.37
C GLU A 139 3.26 16.95 16.26
N LEU A 140 2.60 16.72 15.12
CA LEU A 140 2.58 17.63 13.97
C LEU A 140 1.48 18.69 14.05
N ASN A 141 0.66 18.68 15.11
CA ASN A 141 -0.51 19.57 15.28
C ASN A 141 -1.38 19.66 14.01
N ILE A 142 -1.72 18.50 13.43
CA ILE A 142 -2.40 18.45 12.14
C ILE A 142 -3.80 19.05 12.24
N SER A 143 -4.13 19.94 11.29
CA SER A 143 -5.48 20.46 11.07
C SER A 143 -5.81 20.36 9.58
N GLY A 144 -6.61 19.36 9.22
CA GLY A 144 -6.99 19.04 7.84
C GLY A 144 -6.87 17.55 7.52
N PRO A 145 -6.90 17.19 6.24
CA PRO A 145 -6.77 15.81 5.78
C PRO A 145 -5.31 15.36 5.84
N PHE A 146 -5.08 14.10 6.19
CA PHE A 146 -3.77 13.47 6.13
C PHE A 146 -3.90 11.97 5.87
N ASN A 147 -2.81 11.38 5.38
CA ASN A 147 -2.69 9.95 5.15
C ASN A 147 -1.38 9.46 5.75
N ILE A 148 -1.42 8.31 6.41
CA ILE A 148 -0.22 7.63 6.90
C ILE A 148 -0.19 6.23 6.31
N GLN A 149 0.98 5.82 5.81
CA GLN A 149 1.22 4.47 5.31
C GLN A 149 2.10 3.69 6.29
N TYR A 150 1.74 2.44 6.48
CA TYR A 150 2.34 1.52 7.43
C TYR A 150 2.74 0.21 6.78
N LEU A 151 3.82 -0.38 7.26
CA LEU A 151 4.10 -1.80 7.10
C LEU A 151 3.66 -2.54 8.36
N ALA A 152 2.98 -3.66 8.17
CA ALA A 152 2.57 -4.54 9.25
C ALA A 152 3.04 -5.98 8.97
N LYS A 153 3.87 -6.52 9.86
CA LYS A 153 4.34 -7.89 9.82
C LYS A 153 4.33 -8.46 11.24
N ASP A 154 3.59 -9.54 11.46
CA ASP A 154 3.49 -10.22 12.75
C ASP A 154 3.19 -9.29 13.95
N ASN A 155 2.28 -8.31 13.77
CA ASN A 155 1.98 -7.22 14.69
C ASN A 155 3.12 -6.21 14.94
N ASP A 156 4.25 -6.34 14.29
CA ASP A 156 5.21 -5.25 14.20
C ASP A 156 4.75 -4.23 13.16
N ILE A 157 4.73 -2.94 13.54
CA ILE A 157 4.18 -1.87 12.71
C ILE A 157 5.24 -0.79 12.55
N LYS A 158 5.55 -0.49 11.30
CA LYS A 158 6.48 0.56 10.94
C LYS A 158 5.82 1.60 10.07
N VAL A 159 6.11 2.88 10.33
CA VAL A 159 5.64 3.98 9.48
C VAL A 159 6.54 4.11 8.27
N ILE A 160 5.94 4.18 7.07
CA ILE A 160 6.67 4.46 5.83
C ILE A 160 6.67 5.95 5.54
N GLU A 161 5.49 6.57 5.55
CA GLU A 161 5.34 7.99 5.26
C GLU A 161 4.07 8.58 5.87
N CYS A 162 4.08 9.90 6.07
CA CYS A 162 2.93 10.69 6.45
C CYS A 162 2.74 11.83 5.45
N ASN A 163 1.61 11.85 4.77
CA ASN A 163 1.24 12.85 3.79
C ASN A 163 0.24 13.83 4.39
N LEU A 164 0.59 15.11 4.49
CA LEU A 164 -0.29 16.17 5.03
C LEU A 164 -1.24 16.69 3.94
N ARG A 165 -1.96 15.79 3.32
CA ARG A 165 -2.93 16.02 2.24
C ARG A 165 -3.89 14.85 2.14
N ALA A 166 -5.01 15.03 1.44
CA ALA A 166 -5.86 13.92 1.05
C ALA A 166 -5.11 12.96 0.10
N SER A 167 -5.25 11.68 0.33
CA SER A 167 -4.74 10.62 -0.55
C SER A 167 -5.67 10.39 -1.76
N ARG A 168 -5.27 9.58 -2.71
CA ARG A 168 -6.15 9.15 -3.80
C ARG A 168 -7.28 8.23 -3.32
N SER A 169 -7.04 7.45 -2.27
CA SER A 169 -8.05 6.58 -1.63
C SER A 169 -9.08 7.36 -0.78
N PHE A 170 -8.82 8.62 -0.45
CA PHE A 170 -9.67 9.44 0.40
C PHE A 170 -11.14 9.53 -0.07
N PRO A 171 -11.45 9.77 -1.37
CA PRO A 171 -12.83 9.74 -1.87
C PRO A 171 -13.47 8.35 -1.80
N PHE A 172 -12.69 7.28 -2.04
CA PHE A 172 -13.15 5.91 -1.97
C PHE A 172 -13.59 5.53 -0.54
N VAL A 173 -12.71 5.72 0.45
CA VAL A 173 -13.04 5.39 1.86
C VAL A 173 -14.18 6.26 2.38
N SER A 174 -14.25 7.52 1.96
CA SER A 174 -15.34 8.44 2.29
C SER A 174 -16.70 7.90 1.82
N LYS A 175 -16.78 7.42 0.58
CA LYS A 175 -18.01 6.83 0.02
C LYS A 175 -18.38 5.51 0.67
N VAL A 176 -17.40 4.61 0.88
CA VAL A 176 -17.65 3.30 1.50
C VAL A 176 -18.11 3.47 2.96
N LEU A 177 -17.48 4.35 3.72
CA LEU A 177 -17.86 4.62 5.11
C LEU A 177 -19.14 5.48 5.22
N LYS A 178 -19.59 6.09 4.11
CA LYS A 178 -20.73 7.02 4.09
C LYS A 178 -20.55 8.21 5.05
N ILE A 179 -19.32 8.73 5.13
CA ILE A 179 -18.95 9.93 5.85
C ILE A 179 -18.23 10.83 4.86
N ASN A 180 -18.68 12.07 4.71
CA ASN A 180 -18.04 13.00 3.77
C ASN A 180 -16.75 13.59 4.37
N PHE A 181 -15.64 12.86 4.19
CA PHE A 181 -14.32 13.28 4.69
C PHE A 181 -13.84 14.59 4.05
N ILE A 182 -14.23 14.85 2.80
CA ILE A 182 -13.85 16.09 2.10
C ILE A 182 -14.54 17.28 2.77
N GLU A 183 -15.83 17.17 3.09
CA GLU A 183 -16.58 18.20 3.81
C GLU A 183 -15.98 18.44 5.21
N LEU A 184 -15.71 17.35 5.96
CA LEU A 184 -15.08 17.47 7.28
C LEU A 184 -13.72 18.17 7.20
N ALA A 185 -12.87 17.76 6.26
CA ALA A 185 -11.56 18.37 6.06
C ALA A 185 -11.68 19.86 5.70
N THR A 186 -12.62 20.21 4.82
CA THR A 186 -12.86 21.60 4.41
C THR A 186 -13.32 22.45 5.62
N LYS A 187 -14.27 21.94 6.40
CA LYS A 187 -14.73 22.64 7.64
C LYS A 187 -13.59 22.86 8.62
N VAL A 188 -12.77 21.82 8.85
CA VAL A 188 -11.60 21.94 9.75
C VAL A 188 -10.62 23.00 9.25
N MET A 189 -10.27 23.00 7.96
CA MET A 189 -9.33 23.96 7.39
C MET A 189 -9.87 25.41 7.41
N LEU A 190 -11.18 25.57 7.39
CA LEU A 190 -11.85 26.88 7.55
C LEU A 190 -12.06 27.28 9.00
N GLY A 191 -11.64 26.47 9.98
CA GLY A 191 -11.85 26.73 11.40
C GLY A 191 -13.31 26.60 11.85
N LEU A 192 -14.17 25.95 11.06
CA LEU A 192 -15.57 25.74 11.39
C LEU A 192 -15.71 24.58 12.40
N PRO A 193 -16.76 24.60 13.26
CA PRO A 193 -17.01 23.49 14.17
C PRO A 193 -17.35 22.22 13.40
N VAL A 194 -16.78 21.09 13.86
CA VAL A 194 -17.04 19.78 13.33
C VAL A 194 -17.45 18.81 14.43
N GLU A 195 -18.43 17.97 14.13
CA GLU A 195 -18.82 16.86 15.01
C GLU A 195 -18.06 15.60 14.61
N LYS A 196 -17.61 14.82 15.59
CA LYS A 196 -16.99 13.51 15.33
C LYS A 196 -18.08 12.54 14.84
N PRO A 197 -17.94 11.94 13.66
CA PRO A 197 -18.90 10.96 13.18
C PRO A 197 -19.01 9.77 14.14
N ASN A 198 -20.23 9.41 14.52
CA ASN A 198 -20.49 8.24 15.36
C ASN A 198 -20.69 7.00 14.49
N LYS A 199 -19.64 6.57 13.77
CA LYS A 199 -19.63 5.32 12.99
C LYS A 199 -18.37 4.52 13.29
N ASN A 200 -18.57 3.24 13.49
CA ASN A 200 -17.49 2.29 13.72
C ASN A 200 -17.22 1.50 12.44
N LEU A 201 -15.95 1.24 12.14
CA LEU A 201 -15.52 0.40 11.02
C LEU A 201 -16.09 -1.02 11.08
N PHE A 202 -16.33 -1.52 12.29
CA PHE A 202 -16.87 -2.86 12.53
C PHE A 202 -18.38 -2.97 12.34
N GLU A 203 -19.07 -1.86 12.06
CA GLU A 203 -20.53 -1.84 11.80
C GLU A 203 -20.88 -1.96 10.31
N LEU A 204 -19.85 -2.08 9.44
CA LEU A 204 -20.08 -2.28 8.01
C LEU A 204 -20.35 -3.75 7.71
N ASP A 205 -21.50 -4.02 7.12
CA ASP A 205 -21.94 -5.35 6.65
C ASP A 205 -21.57 -5.63 5.18
N TYR A 206 -20.64 -4.84 4.64
CA TYR A 206 -20.13 -4.95 3.27
C TYR A 206 -18.64 -4.57 3.22
N VAL A 207 -18.01 -4.96 2.12
CA VAL A 207 -16.60 -4.67 1.84
C VAL A 207 -16.50 -3.81 0.60
N GLY A 208 -15.69 -2.75 0.66
CA GLY A 208 -15.30 -1.96 -0.50
C GLY A 208 -13.94 -2.39 -1.03
N ILE A 209 -13.80 -2.42 -2.34
CA ILE A 209 -12.54 -2.64 -3.04
C ILE A 209 -12.30 -1.48 -3.99
N LYS A 210 -11.12 -0.88 -3.91
CA LYS A 210 -10.57 0.03 -4.93
C LYS A 210 -9.63 -0.77 -5.81
N ALA A 211 -9.89 -0.85 -7.11
CA ALA A 211 -8.97 -1.39 -8.10
C ALA A 211 -8.46 -0.28 -9.03
N SER A 212 -7.19 -0.36 -9.39
CA SER A 212 -6.54 0.61 -10.26
C SER A 212 -6.72 0.26 -11.72
N GLN A 213 -6.85 1.28 -12.55
CA GLN A 213 -6.94 1.18 -14.01
C GLN A 213 -5.61 1.57 -14.63
N PHE A 214 -5.16 0.79 -15.62
CA PHE A 214 -3.93 1.01 -16.37
C PHE A 214 -4.25 1.19 -17.85
N SER A 215 -3.98 2.36 -18.40
CA SER A 215 -4.17 2.64 -19.84
C SER A 215 -2.87 2.37 -20.59
N PHE A 216 -2.52 1.11 -20.78
CA PHE A 216 -1.26 0.69 -21.42
C PHE A 216 -1.07 1.29 -22.82
N ASN A 217 -2.13 1.61 -23.53
CA ASN A 217 -2.05 2.34 -24.82
C ASN A 217 -1.44 3.73 -24.69
N ARG A 218 -1.47 4.33 -23.51
CA ARG A 218 -0.87 5.65 -23.19
C ARG A 218 0.46 5.53 -22.47
N LEU A 219 0.71 4.41 -21.82
CA LEU A 219 1.91 4.12 -21.03
C LEU A 219 2.93 3.43 -21.93
N GLN A 220 3.65 4.19 -22.75
CA GLN A 220 4.69 3.64 -23.59
C GLN A 220 5.80 3.02 -22.75
N LYS A 221 6.15 1.74 -23.05
CA LYS A 221 7.19 0.97 -22.34
C LYS A 221 6.93 0.75 -20.84
N ALA A 222 5.69 0.88 -20.37
CA ALA A 222 5.36 0.56 -18.99
C ALA A 222 5.51 -0.94 -18.73
N ASP A 223 6.15 -1.27 -17.62
CA ASP A 223 6.22 -2.64 -17.12
C ASP A 223 4.84 -3.04 -16.55
N PRO A 224 4.26 -4.17 -16.94
CA PRO A 224 3.02 -4.66 -16.37
C PRO A 224 3.17 -5.17 -14.91
N VAL A 225 4.40 -5.37 -14.44
CA VAL A 225 4.68 -5.75 -13.06
C VAL A 225 4.57 -4.52 -12.18
N LEU A 226 3.68 -4.58 -11.17
CA LEU A 226 3.50 -3.50 -10.22
C LEU A 226 4.74 -3.36 -9.32
N GLY A 227 5.13 -2.12 -9.04
CA GLY A 227 6.28 -1.79 -8.23
C GLY A 227 6.06 -0.54 -7.39
N VAL A 228 7.15 0.00 -6.88
CA VAL A 228 7.13 1.20 -6.01
C VAL A 228 6.87 2.50 -6.76
N ASP A 229 6.97 2.49 -8.08
CA ASP A 229 6.63 3.63 -8.95
C ASP A 229 5.19 3.53 -9.44
N MET A 230 4.48 4.65 -9.49
CA MET A 230 3.06 4.70 -9.84
C MET A 230 2.86 4.73 -11.35
N ALA A 231 2.10 3.78 -11.89
CA ALA A 231 1.75 3.68 -13.30
C ALA A 231 0.24 3.80 -13.59
N SER A 232 -0.63 3.73 -12.56
CA SER A 232 -2.09 3.77 -12.75
C SER A 232 -2.58 5.10 -13.32
N THR A 233 -3.59 5.01 -14.19
CA THR A 233 -4.21 6.17 -14.88
C THR A 233 -5.62 6.49 -14.38
N GLY A 234 -6.17 5.69 -13.51
CA GLY A 234 -7.49 5.85 -12.92
C GLY A 234 -7.76 4.77 -11.88
N GLU A 235 -8.96 4.76 -11.35
CA GLU A 235 -9.39 3.81 -10.33
C GLU A 235 -10.89 3.60 -10.33
N VAL A 236 -11.35 2.46 -9.82
CA VAL A 236 -12.76 2.14 -9.60
C VAL A 236 -12.96 1.65 -8.18
N GLY A 237 -14.06 2.05 -7.56
CA GLY A 237 -14.51 1.53 -6.26
C GLY A 237 -15.73 0.64 -6.42
N CYS A 238 -15.69 -0.56 -5.85
CA CYS A 238 -16.81 -1.50 -5.84
C CYS A 238 -17.16 -1.93 -4.43
N ILE A 239 -18.42 -2.29 -4.21
CA ILE A 239 -18.93 -2.81 -2.94
C ILE A 239 -19.47 -4.23 -3.16
N GLY A 240 -19.14 -5.14 -2.26
CA GLY A 240 -19.63 -6.51 -2.22
C GLY A 240 -20.04 -6.94 -0.82
N THR A 241 -20.80 -8.02 -0.71
CA THR A 241 -21.18 -8.62 0.57
C THR A 241 -19.98 -9.22 1.32
N ASP A 242 -18.94 -9.57 0.57
CA ASP A 242 -17.66 -10.08 1.07
C ASP A 242 -16.52 -9.65 0.14
N THR A 243 -15.28 -9.92 0.56
CA THR A 243 -14.07 -9.60 -0.20
C THR A 243 -14.09 -10.17 -1.61
N SER A 244 -14.44 -11.45 -1.77
CA SER A 244 -14.39 -12.13 -3.07
C SER A 244 -15.36 -11.50 -4.06
N CYS A 245 -16.58 -11.21 -3.62
CA CYS A 245 -17.59 -10.51 -4.41
C CYS A 245 -17.13 -9.10 -4.81
N ALA A 246 -16.58 -8.34 -3.86
CA ALA A 246 -16.13 -6.98 -4.11
C ALA A 246 -14.91 -6.95 -5.06
N VAL A 247 -13.95 -7.86 -4.89
CA VAL A 247 -12.77 -8.01 -5.77
C VAL A 247 -13.22 -8.37 -7.18
N LEU A 248 -14.10 -9.38 -7.34
CA LEU A 248 -14.58 -9.78 -8.65
C LEU A 248 -15.25 -8.63 -9.40
N LYS A 249 -16.13 -7.89 -8.72
CA LYS A 249 -16.78 -6.69 -9.30
C LYS A 249 -15.76 -5.64 -9.72
N ALA A 250 -14.76 -5.36 -8.86
CA ALA A 250 -13.72 -4.38 -9.12
C ALA A 250 -12.87 -4.80 -10.32
N MET A 251 -12.44 -6.05 -10.40
CA MET A 251 -11.67 -6.61 -11.51
C MET A 251 -12.44 -6.50 -12.83
N LEU A 252 -13.70 -6.91 -12.86
CA LEU A 252 -14.55 -6.79 -14.05
C LEU A 252 -14.72 -5.33 -14.47
N SER A 253 -14.82 -4.40 -13.53
CA SER A 253 -15.00 -2.97 -13.80
C SER A 253 -13.75 -2.31 -14.40
N VAL A 254 -12.55 -2.84 -14.15
CA VAL A 254 -11.30 -2.37 -14.77
C VAL A 254 -10.90 -3.18 -16.00
N GLY A 255 -11.82 -3.98 -16.55
CA GLY A 255 -11.66 -4.63 -17.85
C GLY A 255 -11.18 -6.08 -17.83
N TYR A 256 -11.00 -6.68 -16.66
CA TYR A 256 -10.77 -8.13 -16.58
C TYR A 256 -12.02 -8.89 -17.05
N ARG A 257 -11.79 -10.02 -17.66
CA ARG A 257 -12.88 -10.89 -18.15
C ARG A 257 -12.86 -12.23 -17.44
N ILE A 258 -14.03 -12.78 -17.20
CA ILE A 258 -14.15 -14.16 -16.72
C ILE A 258 -13.66 -15.07 -17.85
N PRO A 259 -12.69 -15.97 -17.61
CA PRO A 259 -12.21 -16.88 -18.62
C PRO A 259 -13.31 -17.84 -19.06
N GLU A 260 -13.37 -18.20 -20.34
CA GLU A 260 -14.40 -19.10 -20.87
C GLU A 260 -14.03 -20.58 -20.71
N LYS A 261 -12.77 -20.93 -20.91
CA LYS A 261 -12.33 -22.34 -21.00
C LYS A 261 -11.12 -22.68 -20.13
N SER A 262 -10.12 -21.81 -20.08
CA SER A 262 -8.87 -22.10 -19.41
C SER A 262 -8.38 -20.93 -18.55
N VAL A 263 -7.68 -21.26 -17.48
CA VAL A 263 -7.09 -20.30 -16.53
C VAL A 263 -5.61 -20.63 -16.38
N LEU A 264 -4.75 -19.64 -16.66
CA LEU A 264 -3.33 -19.75 -16.38
C LEU A 264 -3.09 -19.48 -14.89
N LEU A 265 -2.44 -20.45 -14.23
CA LEU A 265 -2.02 -20.34 -12.84
C LEU A 265 -0.51 -20.19 -12.79
N SER A 266 -0.04 -19.06 -12.29
CA SER A 266 1.37 -18.80 -12.02
C SER A 266 1.52 -18.36 -10.58
N THR A 267 2.25 -19.12 -9.78
CA THR A 267 2.39 -18.90 -8.34
C THR A 267 3.85 -18.98 -7.93
N GLY A 268 4.20 -18.27 -6.85
CA GLY A 268 5.56 -18.13 -6.37
C GLY A 268 6.06 -19.33 -5.55
N ASN A 269 6.19 -19.16 -4.23
CA ASN A 269 6.78 -20.13 -3.32
C ASN A 269 5.86 -21.34 -3.04
N ALA A 270 6.38 -22.33 -2.30
CA ALA A 270 5.67 -23.57 -1.99
C ALA A 270 4.34 -23.35 -1.25
N LYS A 271 4.28 -22.37 -0.31
CA LYS A 271 3.05 -22.02 0.40
C LYS A 271 1.98 -21.50 -0.55
N GLN A 272 2.34 -20.55 -1.41
CA GLN A 272 1.42 -20.00 -2.43
C GLN A 272 0.93 -21.07 -3.41
N LYS A 273 1.80 -22.03 -3.77
CA LYS A 273 1.42 -23.19 -4.60
C LYS A 273 0.40 -24.07 -3.90
N ALA A 274 0.59 -24.34 -2.60
CA ALA A 274 -0.34 -25.14 -1.81
C ALA A 274 -1.73 -24.46 -1.71
N ASP A 275 -1.75 -23.16 -1.44
CA ASP A 275 -3.02 -22.37 -1.38
C ASP A 275 -3.74 -22.35 -2.74
N THR A 276 -2.99 -22.31 -3.84
CA THR A 276 -3.55 -22.30 -5.20
C THR A 276 -4.09 -23.66 -5.63
N LEU A 277 -3.65 -24.77 -5.02
CA LEU A 277 -4.10 -26.12 -5.39
C LEU A 277 -5.60 -26.31 -5.18
N GLU A 278 -6.15 -25.77 -4.11
CA GLU A 278 -7.61 -25.83 -3.86
C GLU A 278 -8.37 -25.03 -4.91
N ALA A 279 -7.91 -23.81 -5.22
CA ALA A 279 -8.49 -22.99 -6.27
C ALA A 279 -8.46 -23.70 -7.64
N ALA A 280 -7.37 -24.38 -7.98
CA ALA A 280 -7.24 -25.17 -9.20
C ALA A 280 -8.26 -26.29 -9.26
N ARG A 281 -8.46 -27.04 -8.16
CA ARG A 281 -9.48 -28.09 -8.06
C ARG A 281 -10.90 -27.54 -8.20
N MET A 282 -11.19 -26.39 -7.59
CA MET A 282 -12.48 -25.71 -7.71
C MET A 282 -12.77 -25.29 -9.16
N LEU A 283 -11.78 -24.72 -9.84
CA LEU A 283 -11.87 -24.34 -11.26
C LEU A 283 -12.14 -25.58 -12.13
N GLN A 284 -11.41 -26.67 -11.91
CA GLN A 284 -11.61 -27.93 -12.62
C GLN A 284 -13.03 -28.49 -12.42
N LYS A 285 -13.55 -28.50 -11.19
CA LYS A 285 -14.94 -28.91 -10.88
C LYS A 285 -15.97 -28.04 -11.59
N LYS A 286 -15.67 -26.79 -11.88
CA LYS A 286 -16.53 -25.87 -12.64
C LYS A 286 -16.36 -25.96 -14.17
N GLY A 287 -15.54 -26.91 -14.65
CA GLY A 287 -15.35 -27.16 -16.07
C GLY A 287 -14.21 -26.33 -16.71
N TYR A 288 -13.47 -25.54 -15.94
CA TYR A 288 -12.30 -24.85 -16.46
C TYR A 288 -11.11 -25.80 -16.59
N LYS A 289 -10.21 -25.50 -17.53
CA LYS A 289 -8.91 -26.16 -17.66
C LYS A 289 -7.82 -25.32 -16.99
N PRO A 290 -7.39 -25.63 -15.76
CA PRO A 290 -6.25 -24.97 -15.16
C PRO A 290 -4.98 -25.35 -15.88
N VAL A 291 -4.16 -24.36 -16.26
CA VAL A 291 -2.86 -24.54 -16.91
C VAL A 291 -1.81 -23.91 -15.99
N SER A 292 -0.82 -24.70 -15.61
CA SER A 292 0.26 -24.21 -14.76
C SER A 292 1.51 -23.92 -15.56
N TYR A 293 2.06 -22.73 -15.39
CA TYR A 293 3.37 -22.36 -15.93
C TYR A 293 4.51 -22.82 -15.01
N THR A 294 4.27 -22.82 -13.70
CA THR A 294 5.22 -23.32 -12.70
C THR A 294 4.71 -24.65 -12.17
N HIS A 295 5.47 -25.73 -12.27
CA HIS A 295 5.18 -27.11 -11.86
C HIS A 295 4.20 -27.24 -10.66
N LEU A 296 2.92 -26.96 -10.90
CA LEU A 296 1.78 -27.34 -10.03
C LEU A 296 1.35 -28.78 -10.31
N ARG A 297 2.07 -29.51 -11.19
CA ARG A 297 1.87 -30.94 -11.30
C ARG A 297 2.29 -31.56 -9.96
N ALA A 298 1.30 -31.69 -9.11
CA ALA A 298 1.39 -32.54 -7.95
C ALA A 298 1.67 -33.96 -8.41
N HIS A 299 2.61 -34.57 -7.76
CA HIS A 299 2.79 -36.03 -7.75
C HIS A 299 1.51 -36.72 -7.33
#